data_f383a61256c361f737028d4523dc6809
#
_entry.id   f383a61256c361f737028d4523dc6809
#
_cell.length_a   1.000
_cell.length_b   1.000
_cell.length_c   1.000
_cell.angle_alpha   90.00
_cell.angle_beta   90.00
_cell.angle_gamma   90.00
#
_symmetry.space_group_name_H-M   'P 1'
#
loop_
_entity.id
_entity.type
_entity.pdbx_description
1 polymer ?
#
loop_
_entity_poly.entity_id
_entity_poly.type
_entity_poly.pdbx_seq_one_letter_code
_entity_poly.pdbx_strand_id
1 'polypeptide(L)'
;IIWTTTPWTIPANRALAYNINLKYVIIKIEDETNFKDRKIIVAEDLLKSLVENCNIKKYSKLSSFSGKDFKGTICSHPFSKIGFDYDIPMLDANFVTIEQGSGIVHCAPSHGPDDFNLCLKNNIKAEETVDDDGKYTKHVPLFEGIHIFKANKIVIEKLKEQKNLLAS
;
A
#
# COMPACT_ATOMS: atom_id res chain seq x y z
N ILE A 1 3.79 5.49 0.16
CA ILE A 1 2.44 5.48 -0.44
C ILE A 1 2.32 4.29 -1.40
N ILE A 2 1.14 3.71 -1.52
CA ILE A 2 0.83 2.68 -2.52
C ILE A 2 -0.30 3.16 -3.43
N TRP A 3 -0.41 2.57 -4.61
CA TRP A 3 -1.50 2.77 -5.55
C TRP A 3 -2.14 1.43 -5.89
N THR A 4 -3.46 1.37 -6.01
CA THR A 4 -4.18 0.15 -6.39
C THR A 4 -5.48 0.49 -7.13
N THR A 5 -5.86 -0.35 -8.07
CA THR A 5 -7.18 -0.36 -8.72
C THR A 5 -8.17 -1.30 -8.03
N THR A 6 -7.70 -2.09 -7.07
CA THR A 6 -8.48 -3.11 -6.37
C THR A 6 -8.47 -2.88 -4.85
N PRO A 7 -9.10 -1.81 -4.34
CA PRO A 7 -9.06 -1.46 -2.91
C PRO A 7 -9.49 -2.60 -1.98
N TRP A 8 -10.35 -3.49 -2.45
CA TRP A 8 -10.81 -4.64 -1.66
C TRP A 8 -9.69 -5.61 -1.27
N THR A 9 -8.51 -5.58 -1.92
CA THR A 9 -7.37 -6.41 -1.50
C THR A 9 -6.56 -5.80 -0.37
N ILE A 10 -6.71 -4.49 -0.07
CA ILE A 10 -5.96 -3.81 0.99
C ILE A 10 -6.14 -4.47 2.37
N PRO A 11 -7.34 -4.90 2.79
CA PRO A 11 -7.49 -5.60 4.06
C PRO A 11 -6.68 -6.90 4.17
N ALA A 12 -6.34 -7.52 3.04
CA ALA A 12 -5.52 -8.74 2.97
C ALA A 12 -4.01 -8.45 2.78
N ASN A 13 -3.57 -7.19 2.94
CA ASN A 13 -2.17 -6.79 2.78
C ASN A 13 -1.26 -7.45 3.80
N ARG A 14 -0.18 -8.10 3.36
CA ARG A 14 0.79 -8.79 4.22
C ARG A 14 2.23 -8.32 4.02
N ALA A 15 2.52 -7.58 2.95
CA ALA A 15 3.82 -7.00 2.67
C ALA A 15 3.69 -5.78 1.75
N LEU A 16 4.77 -5.02 1.64
CA LEU A 16 4.96 -4.00 0.60
C LEU A 16 6.16 -4.39 -0.27
N ALA A 17 5.96 -4.45 -1.57
CA ALA A 17 7.03 -4.69 -2.52
C ALA A 17 7.66 -3.37 -2.97
N TYR A 18 8.99 -3.34 -3.09
CA TYR A 18 9.78 -2.25 -3.66
C TYR A 18 10.84 -2.83 -4.60
N ASN A 19 11.51 -1.99 -5.38
CA ASN A 19 12.60 -2.45 -6.23
C ASN A 19 13.92 -1.83 -5.77
N ILE A 20 14.89 -2.67 -5.46
CA ILE A 20 16.21 -2.28 -4.94
C ILE A 20 17.00 -1.39 -5.92
N ASN A 21 16.69 -1.47 -7.22
CA ASN A 21 17.38 -0.72 -8.27
C ASN A 21 16.76 0.66 -8.54
N LEU A 22 15.62 0.97 -7.95
CA LEU A 22 14.98 2.27 -8.09
C LEU A 22 15.53 3.28 -7.07
N LYS A 23 15.42 4.56 -7.42
CA LYS A 23 15.55 5.68 -6.48
C LYS A 23 14.21 6.09 -5.94
N TYR A 24 14.17 6.47 -4.69
CA TYR A 24 13.00 6.97 -4.00
C TYR A 24 13.24 8.34 -3.41
N VAL A 25 12.18 9.12 -3.28
CA VAL A 25 12.22 10.45 -2.69
C VAL A 25 11.24 10.54 -1.53
N ILE A 26 11.61 11.31 -0.52
CA ILE A 26 10.70 11.74 0.54
C ILE A 26 10.29 13.17 0.23
N ILE A 27 9.01 13.40 0.10
CA ILE A 27 8.45 14.74 0.01
C ILE A 27 7.57 15.04 1.23
N LYS A 28 7.49 16.33 1.59
CA LYS A 28 6.55 16.84 2.58
C LYS A 28 5.46 17.64 1.86
N ILE A 29 4.21 17.31 2.11
CA ILE A 29 3.06 18.03 1.55
C ILE A 29 2.90 19.36 2.30
N GLU A 30 2.77 20.46 1.56
CA GLU A 30 2.63 21.83 2.09
C GLU A 30 1.27 22.45 1.75
N ASP A 31 0.43 21.74 1.01
CA ASP A 31 -0.94 22.19 0.74
C ASP A 31 -1.77 22.24 2.02
N GLU A 32 -2.66 23.24 2.09
CA GLU A 32 -3.64 23.40 3.19
C GLU A 32 -4.74 22.33 3.09
N THR A 33 -4.38 21.08 3.32
CA THR A 33 -5.25 19.91 3.28
C THR A 33 -5.13 19.11 4.57
N ASN A 34 -5.94 18.07 4.71
CA ASN A 34 -5.82 17.08 5.82
C ASN A 34 -4.47 16.33 5.83
N PHE A 35 -3.66 16.52 4.79
CA PHE A 35 -2.34 15.90 4.63
C PHE A 35 -1.18 16.87 4.78
N LYS A 36 -1.46 18.13 5.16
CA LYS A 36 -0.41 19.12 5.44
C LYS A 36 0.62 18.54 6.40
N ASP A 37 1.88 18.81 6.13
CA ASP A 37 3.06 18.33 6.86
C ASP A 37 3.28 16.80 6.82
N ARG A 38 2.41 16.04 6.14
CA ARG A 38 2.63 14.62 5.96
C ARG A 38 3.81 14.37 5.00
N LYS A 39 4.67 13.45 5.40
CA LYS A 39 5.77 12.98 4.55
C LYS A 39 5.31 11.74 3.80
N ILE A 40 5.55 11.69 2.50
CA ILE A 40 5.26 10.54 1.65
C ILE A 40 6.52 10.10 0.91
N ILE A 41 6.61 8.81 0.63
CA ILE A 41 7.70 8.19 -0.13
C ILE A 41 7.12 7.70 -1.45
N VAL A 42 7.84 7.97 -2.55
CA VAL A 42 7.48 7.57 -3.91
C VAL A 42 8.77 7.33 -4.71
N ALA A 43 8.73 6.48 -5.75
CA ALA A 43 9.84 6.38 -6.69
C ALA A 43 10.08 7.73 -7.38
N GLU A 44 11.35 8.14 -7.52
CA GLU A 44 11.70 9.48 -8.01
C GLU A 44 11.10 9.77 -9.38
N ASP A 45 11.13 8.79 -10.29
CA ASP A 45 10.60 8.91 -11.65
C ASP A 45 9.08 9.05 -11.69
N LEU A 46 8.37 8.59 -10.65
CA LEU A 46 6.91 8.67 -10.54
C LEU A 46 6.42 9.90 -9.76
N LEU A 47 7.31 10.70 -9.19
CA LEU A 47 6.94 11.85 -8.36
C LEU A 47 6.02 12.82 -9.10
N LYS A 48 6.36 13.18 -10.34
CA LYS A 48 5.58 14.14 -11.13
C LYS A 48 4.15 13.65 -11.35
N SER A 49 3.97 12.44 -11.83
CA SER A 49 2.65 11.86 -12.08
C SER A 49 1.85 11.69 -10.78
N LEU A 50 2.51 11.33 -9.68
CA LEU A 50 1.84 11.20 -8.39
C LEU A 50 1.28 12.54 -7.90
N VAL A 51 2.08 13.60 -7.90
CA VAL A 51 1.62 14.92 -7.40
C VAL A 51 0.49 15.48 -8.27
N GLU A 52 0.53 15.26 -9.58
CA GLU A 52 -0.54 15.63 -10.50
C GLU A 52 -1.83 14.84 -10.21
N ASN A 53 -1.75 13.52 -10.13
CA ASN A 53 -2.91 12.65 -9.87
C ASN A 53 -3.52 12.86 -8.48
N CYS A 54 -2.71 13.19 -7.48
CA CYS A 54 -3.17 13.50 -6.13
C CYS A 54 -3.50 14.98 -5.92
N ASN A 55 -3.42 15.81 -6.97
CA ASN A 55 -3.67 17.27 -6.91
C ASN A 55 -2.85 17.96 -5.81
N ILE A 56 -1.60 17.54 -5.59
CA ILE A 56 -0.65 18.16 -4.67
C ILE A 56 0.01 19.33 -5.40
N LYS A 57 -0.26 20.55 -4.95
CA LYS A 57 0.24 21.80 -5.60
C LYS A 57 1.51 22.33 -4.98
N LYS A 58 1.70 22.07 -3.66
CA LYS A 58 2.85 22.54 -2.92
C LYS A 58 3.46 21.41 -2.11
N TYR A 59 4.74 21.17 -2.33
CA TYR A 59 5.52 20.21 -1.58
C TYR A 59 7.00 20.60 -1.56
N SER A 60 7.72 20.12 -0.56
CA SER A 60 9.18 20.20 -0.51
C SER A 60 9.79 18.80 -0.60
N LYS A 61 10.83 18.65 -1.41
CA LYS A 61 11.64 17.43 -1.46
C LYS A 61 12.64 17.45 -0.29
N LEU A 62 12.52 16.48 0.61
CA LEU A 62 13.34 16.40 1.81
C LEU A 62 14.64 15.64 1.57
N SER A 63 14.57 14.49 0.89
CA SER A 63 15.71 13.64 0.60
C SER A 63 15.43 12.70 -0.56
N SER A 64 16.52 12.15 -1.15
CA SER A 64 16.47 11.00 -2.06
C SER A 64 17.35 9.90 -1.50
N PHE A 65 16.97 8.65 -1.78
CA PHE A 65 17.68 7.47 -1.31
C PHE A 65 17.53 6.31 -2.29
N SER A 66 18.34 5.28 -2.13
CA SER A 66 18.29 4.06 -2.96
C SER A 66 17.23 3.10 -2.43
N GLY A 67 16.60 2.31 -3.32
CA GLY A 67 15.76 1.20 -2.91
C GLY A 67 16.45 0.23 -1.95
N LYS A 68 17.79 0.15 -1.97
CA LYS A 68 18.58 -0.65 -1.02
C LYS A 68 18.35 -0.27 0.45
N ASP A 69 18.03 0.99 0.69
CA ASP A 69 17.83 1.53 2.04
C ASP A 69 16.51 1.08 2.68
N PHE A 70 15.59 0.47 1.91
CA PHE A 70 14.39 -0.16 2.45
C PHE A 70 14.63 -1.50 3.13
N LYS A 71 15.80 -2.10 2.98
CA LYS A 71 16.08 -3.43 3.55
C LYS A 71 15.84 -3.45 5.06
N GLY A 72 14.97 -4.37 5.49
CA GLY A 72 14.61 -4.54 6.91
C GLY A 72 13.58 -3.52 7.43
N THR A 73 13.02 -2.67 6.56
CA THR A 73 11.95 -1.76 6.96
C THR A 73 10.66 -2.52 7.24
N ILE A 74 10.02 -2.18 8.34
CA ILE A 74 8.71 -2.67 8.74
C ILE A 74 7.73 -1.50 8.73
N CYS A 75 6.56 -1.72 8.15
CA CYS A 75 5.47 -0.76 8.09
C CYS A 75 4.29 -1.23 8.93
N SER A 76 3.40 -0.31 9.28
CA SER A 76 2.11 -0.65 9.87
C SER A 76 1.06 -0.81 8.78
N HIS A 77 0.11 -1.70 9.01
CA HIS A 77 -1.07 -1.81 8.15
C HIS A 77 -1.89 -0.49 8.19
N PRO A 78 -2.52 -0.04 7.08
CA PRO A 78 -3.31 1.19 7.09
C PRO A 78 -4.50 1.15 8.06
N PHE A 79 -4.91 -0.04 8.50
CA PHE A 79 -5.95 -0.27 9.50
C PHE A 79 -5.40 -0.77 10.84
N SER A 80 -4.12 -0.58 11.17
CA SER A 80 -3.49 -1.08 12.40
C SER A 80 -4.23 -0.65 13.66
N LYS A 81 -4.81 0.56 13.68
CA LYS A 81 -5.57 1.09 14.84
C LYS A 81 -6.93 0.45 15.05
N ILE A 82 -7.40 -0.37 14.11
CA ILE A 82 -8.76 -0.92 14.08
C ILE A 82 -8.78 -2.43 13.81
N GLY A 83 -7.77 -3.16 14.30
CA GLY A 83 -7.77 -4.63 14.32
C GLY A 83 -6.77 -5.31 13.39
N PHE A 84 -5.95 -4.55 12.63
CA PHE A 84 -4.91 -5.09 11.74
C PHE A 84 -3.52 -4.80 12.34
N ASP A 85 -3.33 -5.21 13.58
CA ASP A 85 -2.12 -4.91 14.35
C ASP A 85 -1.06 -6.01 14.13
N TYR A 86 -0.47 -6.00 12.94
CA TYR A 86 0.63 -6.88 12.56
C TYR A 86 1.62 -6.15 11.65
N ASP A 87 2.84 -6.63 11.65
CA ASP A 87 3.93 -6.07 10.88
C ASP A 87 3.76 -6.30 9.37
N ILE A 88 4.04 -5.26 8.59
CA ILE A 88 4.06 -5.28 7.14
C ILE A 88 5.51 -5.06 6.67
N PRO A 89 6.28 -6.13 6.38
CA PRO A 89 7.65 -5.98 5.90
C PRO A 89 7.69 -5.40 4.49
N MET A 90 8.75 -4.62 4.23
CA MET A 90 9.10 -4.20 2.87
C MET A 90 10.02 -5.25 2.23
N LEU A 91 9.67 -5.74 1.05
CA LEU A 91 10.33 -6.83 0.34
C LEU A 91 10.82 -6.36 -1.05
N ASP A 92 12.05 -6.73 -1.39
CA ASP A 92 12.58 -6.46 -2.73
C ASP A 92 11.93 -7.36 -3.79
N ALA A 93 11.46 -6.74 -4.88
CA ALA A 93 10.76 -7.43 -5.94
C ALA A 93 10.99 -6.78 -7.32
N ASN A 94 11.46 -7.57 -8.28
CA ASN A 94 11.76 -7.10 -9.62
C ASN A 94 10.52 -6.73 -10.46
N PHE A 95 9.32 -7.18 -10.07
CA PHE A 95 8.08 -6.83 -10.75
C PHE A 95 7.61 -5.39 -10.45
N VAL A 96 8.20 -4.74 -9.46
CA VAL A 96 7.92 -3.32 -9.19
C VAL A 96 8.61 -2.47 -10.25
N THR A 97 7.82 -1.75 -11.04
CA THR A 97 8.27 -0.89 -12.15
C THR A 97 7.93 0.58 -11.91
N ILE A 98 8.35 1.43 -12.84
CA ILE A 98 8.04 2.88 -12.84
C ILE A 98 7.04 3.27 -13.94
N GLU A 99 6.31 2.32 -14.50
CA GLU A 99 5.33 2.60 -15.56
C GLU A 99 4.10 3.33 -15.01
N GLN A 100 3.70 3.00 -13.78
CA GLN A 100 2.56 3.60 -13.10
C GLN A 100 2.64 3.43 -11.57
N GLY A 101 1.79 4.16 -10.85
CA GLY A 101 1.63 4.03 -9.41
C GLY A 101 2.62 4.87 -8.61
N SER A 102 3.28 4.26 -7.64
CA SER A 102 4.18 4.95 -6.69
C SER A 102 5.58 4.32 -6.58
N GLY A 103 5.83 3.20 -7.27
CA GLY A 103 7.06 2.42 -7.09
C GLY A 103 7.08 1.61 -5.79
N ILE A 104 5.96 1.56 -5.07
CA ILE A 104 5.75 0.69 -3.91
C ILE A 104 4.37 0.03 -4.10
N VAL A 105 4.34 -1.29 -4.04
CA VAL A 105 3.14 -2.10 -4.29
C VAL A 105 2.76 -2.85 -3.03
N HIS A 106 1.47 -2.82 -2.66
CA HIS A 106 0.99 -3.68 -1.60
C HIS A 106 0.88 -5.12 -2.08
N CYS A 107 1.14 -6.09 -1.21
CA CYS A 107 1.09 -7.50 -1.53
C CYS A 107 0.04 -8.21 -0.69
N ALA A 108 -0.93 -8.81 -1.38
CA ALA A 108 -1.97 -9.66 -0.81
C ALA A 108 -1.78 -11.09 -1.34
N PRO A 109 -1.08 -11.98 -0.62
CA PRO A 109 -0.60 -13.26 -1.14
C PRO A 109 -1.71 -14.21 -1.61
N SER A 110 -2.94 -14.02 -1.15
CA SER A 110 -4.09 -14.84 -1.57
C SER A 110 -4.78 -14.30 -2.84
N HIS A 111 -4.31 -13.18 -3.42
CA HIS A 111 -5.01 -12.47 -4.49
C HIS A 111 -4.16 -12.15 -5.71
N GLY A 112 -2.89 -12.57 -5.73
CA GLY A 112 -2.01 -12.38 -6.89
C GLY A 112 -0.85 -13.39 -6.90
N PRO A 113 -0.47 -13.94 -8.08
CA PRO A 113 0.60 -14.93 -8.17
C PRO A 113 1.97 -14.35 -7.79
N ASP A 114 2.27 -13.11 -8.17
CA ASP A 114 3.53 -12.46 -7.81
C ASP A 114 3.60 -12.17 -6.30
N ASP A 115 2.50 -11.72 -5.71
CA ASP A 115 2.36 -11.49 -4.27
C ASP A 115 2.54 -12.80 -3.51
N PHE A 116 1.88 -13.88 -3.98
CA PHE A 116 2.00 -15.21 -3.39
C PHE A 116 3.45 -15.69 -3.38
N ASN A 117 4.13 -15.66 -4.53
CA ASN A 117 5.50 -16.13 -4.67
C ASN A 117 6.47 -15.30 -3.82
N LEU A 118 6.32 -13.97 -3.80
CA LEU A 118 7.14 -13.09 -2.98
C LEU A 118 6.94 -13.35 -1.49
N CYS A 119 5.71 -13.47 -1.04
CA CYS A 119 5.36 -13.74 0.36
C CYS A 119 5.85 -15.12 0.80
N LEU A 120 5.64 -16.16 -0.02
CA LEU A 120 6.09 -17.52 0.27
C LEU A 120 7.62 -17.60 0.44
N LYS A 121 8.37 -16.94 -0.46
CA LYS A 121 9.84 -16.86 -0.38
C LYS A 121 10.33 -16.22 0.91
N ASN A 122 9.51 -15.35 1.51
CA ASN A 122 9.82 -14.63 2.75
C ASN A 122 9.10 -15.22 3.98
N ASN A 123 8.62 -16.46 3.91
CA ASN A 123 7.93 -17.17 5.00
C ASN A 123 6.63 -16.49 5.48
N ILE A 124 5.97 -15.72 4.63
CA ILE A 124 4.67 -15.12 4.89
C ILE A 124 3.59 -16.04 4.29
N LYS A 125 2.69 -16.52 5.14
CA LYS A 125 1.61 -17.43 4.71
C LYS A 125 0.55 -16.68 3.92
N ALA A 126 0.04 -17.33 2.87
CA ALA A 126 -1.20 -16.93 2.21
C ALA A 126 -2.38 -17.53 2.99
N GLU A 127 -3.07 -16.71 3.76
CA GLU A 127 -4.28 -17.11 4.48
C GLU A 127 -5.49 -16.97 3.56
N GLU A 128 -6.47 -17.83 3.72
CA GLU A 128 -7.74 -17.73 3.01
C GLU A 128 -8.52 -16.50 3.53
N THR A 129 -8.43 -15.41 2.79
CA THR A 129 -9.04 -14.12 3.15
C THR A 129 -10.41 -13.90 2.52
N VAL A 130 -10.77 -14.69 1.52
CA VAL A 130 -12.08 -14.71 0.85
C VAL A 130 -12.52 -16.15 0.70
N ASP A 131 -13.75 -16.45 1.07
CA ASP A 131 -14.35 -17.77 0.95
C ASP A 131 -14.91 -18.05 -0.47
N ASP A 132 -15.44 -19.28 -0.67
CA ASP A 132 -16.01 -19.71 -1.94
C ASP A 132 -17.25 -18.90 -2.38
N ASP A 133 -17.92 -18.23 -1.43
CA ASP A 133 -19.05 -17.33 -1.72
C ASP A 133 -18.58 -15.91 -2.09
N GLY A 134 -17.26 -15.64 -2.11
CA GLY A 134 -16.69 -14.33 -2.38
C GLY A 134 -16.82 -13.34 -1.22
N LYS A 135 -16.95 -13.82 0.01
CA LYS A 135 -17.01 -13.00 1.23
C LYS A 135 -15.70 -13.07 2.00
N TYR A 136 -15.33 -11.98 2.67
CA TYR A 136 -14.18 -12.03 3.57
C TYR A 136 -14.40 -13.01 4.71
N THR A 137 -13.35 -13.78 5.00
CA THR A 137 -13.27 -14.70 6.13
C THR A 137 -12.92 -13.96 7.43
N LYS A 138 -12.92 -14.70 8.54
CA LYS A 138 -12.45 -14.21 9.85
C LYS A 138 -10.99 -13.70 9.87
N HIS A 139 -10.19 -14.05 8.86
CA HIS A 139 -8.80 -13.57 8.73
C HIS A 139 -8.71 -12.10 8.28
N VAL A 140 -9.85 -11.49 7.95
CA VAL A 140 -9.96 -10.08 7.57
C VAL A 140 -10.87 -9.35 8.58
N PRO A 141 -10.34 -8.93 9.74
CA PRO A 141 -11.12 -8.24 10.77
C PRO A 141 -11.91 -7.07 10.20
N LEU A 142 -13.05 -6.71 10.81
CA LEU A 142 -13.98 -5.64 10.39
C LEU A 142 -14.71 -5.86 9.06
N PHE A 143 -14.20 -6.70 8.18
CA PHE A 143 -14.79 -6.93 6.85
C PHE A 143 -15.38 -8.32 6.72
N GLU A 144 -15.26 -9.19 7.74
CA GLU A 144 -15.82 -10.55 7.76
C GLU A 144 -17.27 -10.56 7.28
N GLY A 145 -17.58 -11.49 6.36
CA GLY A 145 -18.90 -11.66 5.76
C GLY A 145 -19.28 -10.63 4.68
N ILE A 146 -18.48 -9.59 4.47
CA ILE A 146 -18.71 -8.62 3.39
C ILE A 146 -18.25 -9.23 2.07
N HIS A 147 -19.14 -9.22 1.06
CA HIS A 147 -18.82 -9.68 -0.28
C HIS A 147 -17.87 -8.69 -0.99
N ILE A 148 -16.81 -9.20 -1.65
CA ILE A 148 -15.74 -8.39 -2.27
C ILE A 148 -16.26 -7.35 -3.27
N PHE A 149 -17.33 -7.62 -4.01
CA PHE A 149 -17.93 -6.63 -4.94
C PHE A 149 -18.49 -5.38 -4.24
N LYS A 150 -18.83 -5.48 -2.95
CA LYS A 150 -19.29 -4.35 -2.14
C LYS A 150 -18.12 -3.70 -1.37
N ALA A 151 -17.01 -4.41 -1.25
CA ALA A 151 -15.92 -4.04 -0.37
C ALA A 151 -15.16 -2.78 -0.84
N ASN A 152 -15.01 -2.55 -2.14
CA ASN A 152 -14.24 -1.40 -2.63
C ASN A 152 -14.68 -0.08 -1.98
N LYS A 153 -15.98 0.20 -1.99
CA LYS A 153 -16.52 1.42 -1.40
C LYS A 153 -16.26 1.48 0.12
N ILE A 154 -16.50 0.38 0.81
CA ILE A 154 -16.35 0.29 2.26
C ILE A 154 -14.88 0.48 2.67
N VAL A 155 -13.95 -0.16 1.96
CA VAL A 155 -12.50 -0.01 2.20
C VAL A 155 -12.04 1.43 1.97
N ILE A 156 -12.49 2.07 0.87
CA ILE A 156 -12.19 3.47 0.58
C ILE A 156 -12.71 4.39 1.70
N GLU A 157 -13.95 4.19 2.15
CA GLU A 157 -14.52 4.97 3.26
C GLU A 157 -13.71 4.77 4.55
N LYS A 158 -13.32 3.53 4.88
CA LYS A 158 -12.48 3.25 6.05
C LYS A 158 -11.09 3.88 5.95
N LEU A 159 -10.46 3.88 4.78
CA LEU A 159 -9.19 4.57 4.55
C LEU A 159 -9.32 6.09 4.75
N LYS A 160 -10.44 6.69 4.31
CA LYS A 160 -10.75 8.12 4.55
C LYS A 160 -10.91 8.41 6.05
N GLU A 161 -11.70 7.61 6.76
CA GLU A 161 -11.90 7.73 8.22
C GLU A 161 -10.56 7.68 8.97
N GLN A 162 -9.67 6.77 8.58
CA GLN A 162 -8.32 6.63 9.17
C GLN A 162 -7.32 7.67 8.66
N LYS A 163 -7.73 8.60 7.78
CA LYS A 163 -6.86 9.59 7.11
C LYS A 163 -5.67 8.95 6.37
N ASN A 164 -5.87 7.76 5.80
CA ASN A 164 -4.87 6.99 5.05
C ASN A 164 -5.14 6.93 3.55
N LEU A 165 -6.10 7.70 3.02
CA LEU A 165 -6.40 7.81 1.59
C LEU A 165 -6.00 9.20 1.10
N LEU A 166 -4.97 9.27 0.25
CA LEU A 166 -4.48 10.53 -0.31
C LEU A 166 -5.36 11.02 -1.47
N ALA A 167 -5.73 10.11 -2.37
CA ALA A 167 -6.64 10.35 -3.50
C ALA A 167 -7.39 9.08 -3.88
N SER A 168 -8.53 9.20 -4.60
CA SER A 168 -9.34 8.08 -5.12
C SER A 168 -10.14 8.52 -6.35
#